data_6b9feb99f7898d3b4539992330b931ff
#
_entry.id   6b9feb99f7898d3b4539992330b931ff
#
_cell.length_a   1.000
_cell.length_b   1.000
_cell.length_c   1.000
_cell.angle_alpha   90.00
_cell.angle_beta   90.00
_cell.angle_gamma   90.00
#
_symmetry.space_group_name_H-M   'P 1'
#
loop_
_entity.id
_entity.type
_entity.pdbx_description
1 polymer ?
#
loop_
_entity_poly.entity_id
_entity_poly.type
_entity_poly.pdbx_seq_one_letter_code
_entity_poly.pdbx_strand_id
1 'polypeptide(L)'
;MRISEVLLILILCCSSLFAQSGQTASDCASCHRKQADTQPETQMGRAMQLPGDNQTLNAHPKLTFHRGSFTYTVETLRGRTEYSVSDGTRTISIPVQWAMGAEAQTWLLEHDGQMYESMVSYYPTIQGLDFTVGDDRITPKTLEEAIGRPLPTEGVTTCFGCHATNAVVNHTLHLKSLSPGVTCEHCHVGAGDHSDAEMAGDSSNLPPLLQKLSSEDISNFCGQCHRTWELVVRAGWRGPANVRFQPYRLANSRCFDGKDPRISCIACHDPHQKVVRDVAWYDRKCLACHSRAASAAPPHAKICPVAKANCASCHMPRVPFPGGHFIFTDHDIRVVRPNQPYPF
;
A
#
# COMPACT_ATOMS: atom_id res chain seq x y z
N MET A 1 58.74 19.17 49.42
CA MET A 1 57.51 18.44 49.60
C MET A 1 56.37 19.34 49.21
N ARG A 2 55.84 19.25 47.95
CA ARG A 2 54.65 19.94 47.53
C ARG A 2 53.80 18.93 46.76
N ILE A 3 52.63 18.65 47.29
CA ILE A 3 51.63 17.73 46.72
C ILE A 3 50.83 18.52 45.68
N SER A 4 50.89 18.10 44.42
CA SER A 4 50.04 18.63 43.33
C SER A 4 48.71 17.87 43.32
N GLU A 5 47.64 18.58 43.58
CA GLU A 5 46.27 18.09 43.35
C GLU A 5 45.95 18.08 41.87
N VAL A 6 45.66 16.90 41.37
CA VAL A 6 45.10 16.70 40.01
C VAL A 6 43.59 16.75 40.12
N LEU A 7 43.01 17.84 39.61
CA LEU A 7 41.57 18.03 39.53
C LEU A 7 41.03 17.23 38.33
N LEU A 8 40.35 16.13 38.60
CA LEU A 8 39.71 15.29 37.60
C LEU A 8 38.33 15.90 37.21
N ILE A 9 38.26 16.59 36.09
CA ILE A 9 37.00 17.11 35.55
C ILE A 9 36.27 15.94 34.86
N LEU A 10 35.23 15.39 35.51
CA LEU A 10 34.26 14.50 34.89
C LEU A 10 33.35 15.32 33.98
N ILE A 11 33.55 15.23 32.66
CA ILE A 11 32.60 15.71 31.67
C ILE A 11 31.48 14.66 31.59
N LEU A 12 30.36 14.93 32.22
CA LEU A 12 29.10 14.22 31.94
C LEU A 12 28.61 14.61 30.57
N CYS A 13 28.90 13.78 29.58
CA CYS A 13 28.15 13.80 28.30
C CYS A 13 26.72 13.34 28.57
N CYS A 14 25.79 14.26 28.81
CA CYS A 14 24.36 14.02 28.68
C CYS A 14 24.07 13.74 27.22
N SER A 15 24.16 12.48 26.82
CA SER A 15 23.55 12.02 25.58
C SER A 15 22.03 12.05 25.78
N SER A 16 21.40 13.15 25.38
CA SER A 16 19.96 13.22 25.24
C SER A 16 19.55 12.18 24.17
N LEU A 17 19.18 11.00 24.63
CA LEU A 17 18.40 10.05 23.89
C LEU A 17 17.06 10.73 23.59
N PHE A 18 16.94 11.35 22.41
CA PHE A 18 15.63 11.64 21.82
C PHE A 18 14.96 10.29 21.55
N ALA A 19 14.20 9.79 22.54
CA ALA A 19 13.18 8.82 22.29
C ALA A 19 12.18 9.53 21.37
N GLN A 20 12.19 9.20 20.09
CA GLN A 20 11.06 9.52 19.22
C GLN A 20 9.86 8.77 19.81
N SER A 21 9.06 9.48 20.57
CA SER A 21 7.74 9.01 20.99
C SER A 21 6.91 8.89 19.73
N GLY A 22 6.70 7.67 19.22
CA GLY A 22 5.76 7.43 18.14
C GLY A 22 4.40 7.98 18.56
N GLN A 23 3.96 9.05 17.93
CA GLN A 23 2.66 9.64 18.23
C GLN A 23 1.57 8.68 17.75
N THR A 24 0.55 8.53 18.56
CA THR A 24 -0.57 7.64 18.26
C THR A 24 -1.60 8.35 17.39
N ALA A 25 -2.40 7.60 16.63
CA ALA A 25 -3.51 8.17 15.85
C ALA A 25 -4.49 8.99 16.72
N SER A 26 -4.54 8.75 18.04
CA SER A 26 -5.36 9.50 19.01
C SER A 26 -4.91 10.96 19.14
N ASP A 27 -3.62 11.25 19.01
CA ASP A 27 -3.08 12.60 19.15
C ASP A 27 -3.51 13.47 17.97
N CYS A 28 -3.49 12.92 16.75
CA CYS A 28 -3.98 13.59 15.54
C CYS A 28 -5.50 13.83 15.58
N ALA A 29 -6.26 12.90 16.17
CA ALA A 29 -7.73 12.95 16.23
C ALA A 29 -8.27 14.14 17.01
N SER A 30 -7.49 14.73 17.91
CA SER A 30 -7.90 15.91 18.69
C SER A 30 -8.22 17.12 17.78
N CYS A 31 -7.48 17.29 16.68
CA CYS A 31 -7.64 18.40 15.73
C CYS A 31 -8.13 17.90 14.35
N HIS A 32 -7.69 16.73 13.88
CA HIS A 32 -8.00 16.17 12.56
C HIS A 32 -9.01 15.01 12.62
N ARG A 33 -10.08 15.18 13.42
CA ARG A 33 -11.04 14.11 13.73
C ARG A 33 -11.59 13.41 12.50
N LYS A 34 -12.02 14.16 11.49
CA LYS A 34 -12.60 13.58 10.27
C LYS A 34 -11.63 12.60 9.57
N GLN A 35 -10.37 13.01 9.44
CA GLN A 35 -9.35 12.19 8.79
C GLN A 35 -8.98 11.00 9.67
N ALA A 36 -8.86 11.20 10.96
CA ALA A 36 -8.55 10.13 11.92
C ALA A 36 -9.65 9.07 11.99
N ASP A 37 -10.92 9.45 11.82
CA ASP A 37 -12.05 8.53 11.81
C ASP A 37 -12.14 7.69 10.51
N THR A 38 -11.69 8.24 9.38
CA THR A 38 -11.92 7.61 8.07
C THR A 38 -10.69 6.94 7.47
N GLN A 39 -9.50 7.48 7.69
CA GLN A 39 -8.27 6.98 7.09
C GLN A 39 -7.93 5.53 7.50
N PRO A 40 -8.09 5.09 8.77
CA PRO A 40 -7.81 3.71 9.17
C PRO A 40 -8.69 2.68 8.45
N GLU A 41 -9.87 3.10 7.97
CA GLU A 41 -10.80 2.24 7.23
C GLU A 41 -10.50 2.16 5.72
N THR A 42 -9.51 2.92 5.24
CA THR A 42 -9.07 2.88 3.83
C THR A 42 -8.32 1.59 3.50
N GLN A 43 -8.15 1.30 2.21
CA GLN A 43 -7.30 0.20 1.77
C GLN A 43 -5.83 0.39 2.19
N MET A 44 -5.37 1.66 2.28
CA MET A 44 -4.03 1.97 2.77
C MET A 44 -3.93 1.77 4.29
N GLY A 45 -4.90 2.25 5.07
CA GLY A 45 -4.93 2.03 6.51
C GLY A 45 -4.94 0.54 6.88
N ARG A 46 -5.55 -0.29 6.03
CA ARG A 46 -5.61 -1.75 6.21
C ARG A 46 -4.61 -2.53 5.35
N ALA A 47 -3.59 -1.86 4.81
CA ALA A 47 -2.58 -2.50 3.95
C ALA A 47 -1.82 -3.63 4.66
N MET A 48 -1.68 -3.53 5.98
CA MET A 48 -1.18 -4.60 6.87
C MET A 48 -1.99 -4.57 8.17
N GLN A 49 -2.33 -5.74 8.68
CA GLN A 49 -3.09 -5.90 9.93
C GLN A 49 -2.53 -7.04 10.76
N LEU A 50 -2.70 -6.96 12.07
CA LEU A 50 -2.53 -8.13 12.93
C LEU A 50 -3.67 -9.12 12.68
N PRO A 51 -3.45 -10.44 12.79
CA PRO A 51 -4.49 -11.43 12.53
C PRO A 51 -5.75 -11.23 13.36
N GLY A 52 -5.63 -10.84 14.63
CA GLY A 52 -6.76 -10.60 15.53
C GLY A 52 -7.66 -9.44 15.10
N ASP A 53 -7.11 -8.43 14.44
CA ASP A 53 -7.82 -7.24 13.97
C ASP A 53 -8.33 -7.39 12.52
N ASN A 54 -8.01 -8.52 11.89
CA ASN A 54 -8.26 -8.71 10.48
C ASN A 54 -9.69 -9.17 10.20
N GLN A 55 -10.45 -8.33 9.52
CA GLN A 55 -11.86 -8.60 9.21
C GLN A 55 -12.06 -9.84 8.34
N THR A 56 -11.16 -10.09 7.38
CA THR A 56 -11.24 -11.25 6.48
C THR A 56 -11.04 -12.56 7.25
N LEU A 57 -10.00 -12.62 8.08
CA LEU A 57 -9.71 -13.80 8.89
C LEU A 57 -10.83 -14.07 9.91
N ASN A 58 -11.40 -13.02 10.49
CA ASN A 58 -12.53 -13.14 11.42
C ASN A 58 -13.82 -13.58 10.72
N ALA A 59 -14.06 -13.13 9.47
CA ALA A 59 -15.22 -13.54 8.67
C ALA A 59 -15.10 -14.96 8.09
N HIS A 60 -13.86 -15.44 7.91
CA HIS A 60 -13.54 -16.75 7.36
C HIS A 60 -12.67 -17.55 8.33
N PRO A 61 -13.24 -18.06 9.44
CA PRO A 61 -12.46 -18.69 10.50
C PRO A 61 -11.72 -19.95 10.06
N LYS A 62 -12.10 -20.53 8.94
CA LYS A 62 -11.36 -21.64 8.32
C LYS A 62 -11.44 -21.55 6.79
N LEU A 63 -10.27 -21.50 6.17
CA LEU A 63 -10.09 -21.55 4.73
C LEU A 63 -9.21 -22.75 4.39
N THR A 64 -9.54 -23.46 3.31
CA THR A 64 -8.77 -24.63 2.87
C THR A 64 -8.59 -24.62 1.36
N PHE A 65 -7.41 -25.01 0.90
CA PHE A 65 -7.07 -25.14 -0.51
C PHE A 65 -6.26 -26.40 -0.76
N HIS A 66 -6.57 -27.10 -1.83
CA HIS A 66 -5.90 -28.36 -2.20
C HIS A 66 -5.23 -28.21 -3.57
N ARG A 67 -3.97 -28.56 -3.62
CA ARG A 67 -3.23 -28.60 -4.88
C ARG A 67 -2.18 -29.70 -4.88
N GLY A 68 -2.29 -30.64 -5.85
CA GLY A 68 -1.42 -31.80 -5.88
C GLY A 68 -1.55 -32.64 -4.60
N SER A 69 -0.40 -32.94 -3.98
CA SER A 69 -0.33 -33.66 -2.71
C SER A 69 -0.50 -32.77 -1.47
N PHE A 70 -0.60 -31.44 -1.63
CA PHE A 70 -0.61 -30.51 -0.51
C PHE A 70 -2.00 -29.97 -0.21
N THR A 71 -2.29 -29.87 1.07
CA THR A 71 -3.45 -29.19 1.62
C THR A 71 -2.99 -28.00 2.45
N TYR A 72 -3.47 -26.83 2.11
CA TYR A 72 -3.25 -25.56 2.82
C TYR A 72 -4.47 -25.24 3.65
N THR A 73 -4.29 -24.85 4.91
CA THR A 73 -5.35 -24.43 5.79
C THR A 73 -4.94 -23.13 6.51
N VAL A 74 -5.85 -22.16 6.54
CA VAL A 74 -5.74 -20.97 7.37
C VAL A 74 -6.89 -21.01 8.34
N GLU A 75 -6.60 -21.14 9.63
CA GLU A 75 -7.61 -21.32 10.66
C GLU A 75 -7.43 -20.28 11.77
N THR A 76 -8.50 -19.55 12.05
CA THR A 76 -8.55 -18.54 13.12
C THR A 76 -9.37 -19.08 14.29
N LEU A 77 -8.73 -19.20 15.44
CA LEU A 77 -9.35 -19.64 16.67
C LEU A 77 -8.98 -18.70 17.82
N ARG A 78 -9.98 -18.13 18.47
CA ARG A 78 -9.79 -17.24 19.64
C ARG A 78 -8.78 -16.11 19.38
N GLY A 79 -8.86 -15.47 18.20
CA GLY A 79 -8.02 -14.35 17.79
C GLY A 79 -6.58 -14.71 17.38
N ARG A 80 -6.28 -16.01 17.31
CA ARG A 80 -5.01 -16.52 16.75
C ARG A 80 -5.27 -17.17 15.42
N THR A 81 -4.43 -16.90 14.45
CA THR A 81 -4.51 -17.50 13.12
C THR A 81 -3.28 -18.35 12.88
N GLU A 82 -3.53 -19.59 12.47
CA GLU A 82 -2.49 -20.52 12.03
C GLU A 82 -2.61 -20.79 10.54
N TYR A 83 -1.47 -20.78 9.87
CA TYR A 83 -1.30 -21.28 8.53
C TYR A 83 -0.70 -22.67 8.60
N SER A 84 -1.31 -23.62 7.94
CA SER A 84 -0.84 -25.01 7.94
C SER A 84 -0.73 -25.54 6.53
N VAL A 85 0.29 -26.35 6.28
CA VAL A 85 0.47 -27.13 5.07
C VAL A 85 0.67 -28.59 5.42
N SER A 86 -0.04 -29.50 4.73
CA SER A 86 0.01 -30.95 4.95
C SER A 86 0.21 -31.70 3.65
N ASP A 87 1.01 -32.77 3.68
CA ASP A 87 1.17 -33.74 2.57
C ASP A 87 0.31 -35.01 2.77
N GLY A 88 -0.57 -35.00 3.77
CA GLY A 88 -1.41 -36.12 4.16
C GLY A 88 -0.76 -37.05 5.19
N THR A 89 0.57 -36.96 5.41
CA THR A 89 1.28 -37.72 6.44
C THR A 89 1.86 -36.84 7.53
N ARG A 90 2.40 -35.67 7.17
CA ARG A 90 2.93 -34.67 8.07
C ARG A 90 2.22 -33.33 7.85
N THR A 91 2.28 -32.47 8.85
CA THR A 91 1.77 -31.12 8.80
C THR A 91 2.76 -30.17 9.43
N ILE A 92 3.02 -29.05 8.77
CA ILE A 92 3.71 -27.90 9.33
C ILE A 92 2.64 -26.85 9.63
N SER A 93 2.60 -26.36 10.87
CA SER A 93 1.69 -25.29 11.31
C SER A 93 2.50 -24.10 11.82
N ILE A 94 2.21 -22.91 11.34
CA ILE A 94 2.98 -21.69 11.60
C ILE A 94 1.97 -20.58 11.96
N PRO A 95 2.18 -19.86 13.08
CA PRO A 95 1.37 -18.69 13.40
C PRO A 95 1.52 -17.61 12.33
N VAL A 96 0.40 -17.06 11.87
CA VAL A 96 0.38 -15.88 11.01
C VAL A 96 0.82 -14.68 11.83
N GLN A 97 1.89 -14.01 11.38
CA GLN A 97 2.40 -12.82 12.04
C GLN A 97 1.66 -11.57 11.58
N TRP A 98 1.50 -11.40 10.26
CA TRP A 98 0.79 -10.28 9.64
C TRP A 98 -0.02 -10.74 8.45
N ALA A 99 -1.19 -10.10 8.28
CA ALA A 99 -2.01 -10.21 7.07
C ALA A 99 -1.77 -8.97 6.21
N MET A 100 -1.27 -9.16 4.99
CA MET A 100 -1.00 -8.08 4.03
C MET A 100 -2.07 -8.00 2.95
N GLY A 101 -2.52 -6.78 2.68
CA GLY A 101 -3.57 -6.48 1.72
C GLY A 101 -4.92 -6.22 2.36
N ALA A 102 -5.62 -5.20 1.87
CA ALA A 102 -6.90 -4.77 2.42
C ALA A 102 -8.11 -5.55 1.88
N GLU A 103 -8.00 -6.11 0.69
CA GLU A 103 -9.06 -6.90 0.02
C GLU A 103 -8.59 -8.33 -0.19
N ALA A 104 -7.72 -8.58 -1.16
CA ALA A 104 -7.02 -9.86 -1.21
C ALA A 104 -5.87 -9.85 -0.19
N GLN A 105 -5.60 -10.98 0.41
CA GLN A 105 -4.66 -11.07 1.52
C GLN A 105 -3.67 -12.21 1.34
N THR A 106 -2.39 -11.90 1.52
CA THR A 106 -1.34 -12.88 1.73
C THR A 106 -0.83 -12.77 3.17
N TRP A 107 -0.18 -13.79 3.68
CA TRP A 107 0.27 -13.84 5.07
C TRP A 107 1.77 -13.89 5.15
N LEU A 108 2.32 -13.16 6.13
CA LEU A 108 3.71 -13.26 6.50
C LEU A 108 3.85 -14.22 7.68
N LEU A 109 4.75 -15.17 7.53
CA LEU A 109 5.00 -16.28 8.41
C LEU A 109 6.47 -16.25 8.84
N GLU A 110 6.75 -16.63 10.08
CA GLU A 110 8.12 -16.85 10.54
C GLU A 110 8.30 -18.32 10.94
N HIS A 111 9.22 -18.99 10.29
CA HIS A 111 9.53 -20.39 10.54
C HIS A 111 11.05 -20.58 10.56
N ASP A 112 11.57 -21.14 11.65
CA ASP A 112 13.00 -21.38 11.88
C ASP A 112 13.88 -20.12 11.66
N GLY A 113 13.38 -18.95 12.08
CA GLY A 113 14.08 -17.67 11.94
C GLY A 113 14.09 -17.08 10.54
N GLN A 114 13.38 -17.69 9.59
CA GLN A 114 13.20 -17.22 8.23
C GLN A 114 11.77 -16.69 8.04
N MET A 115 11.66 -15.52 7.41
CA MET A 115 10.35 -14.97 7.02
C MET A 115 9.92 -15.54 5.68
N TYR A 116 8.64 -15.89 5.58
CA TYR A 116 8.00 -16.40 4.36
C TYR A 116 6.79 -15.55 3.99
N GLU A 117 6.57 -15.40 2.70
CA GLU A 117 5.27 -15.07 2.14
C GLU A 117 4.52 -16.38 1.87
N SER A 118 3.29 -16.50 2.35
CA SER A 118 2.52 -17.74 2.25
C SER A 118 2.30 -18.18 0.80
N MET A 119 2.33 -19.48 0.53
CA MET A 119 2.10 -20.07 -0.81
C MET A 119 0.73 -19.73 -1.37
N VAL A 120 -0.26 -19.53 -0.51
CA VAL A 120 -1.64 -19.22 -0.89
C VAL A 120 -2.09 -17.91 -0.28
N SER A 121 -2.97 -17.23 -0.99
CA SER A 121 -3.61 -15.96 -0.60
C SER A 121 -5.11 -16.11 -0.63
N TYR A 122 -5.81 -15.28 0.15
CA TYR A 122 -7.25 -15.14 0.06
C TYR A 122 -7.62 -14.13 -1.03
N TYR A 123 -8.61 -14.50 -1.83
CA TYR A 123 -9.15 -13.64 -2.89
C TYR A 123 -10.67 -13.47 -2.72
N PRO A 124 -11.18 -12.24 -2.49
CA PRO A 124 -12.59 -12.00 -2.26
C PRO A 124 -13.46 -12.29 -3.49
N THR A 125 -12.91 -12.26 -4.70
CA THR A 125 -13.64 -12.58 -5.94
C THR A 125 -14.06 -14.04 -6.03
N ILE A 126 -13.33 -14.94 -5.41
CA ILE A 126 -13.64 -16.37 -5.33
C ILE A 126 -14.03 -16.78 -3.91
N GLN A 127 -14.00 -15.85 -2.94
CA GLN A 127 -14.23 -16.07 -1.52
C GLN A 127 -13.46 -17.28 -0.96
N GLY A 128 -12.23 -17.43 -1.36
CA GLY A 128 -11.41 -18.59 -1.07
C GLY A 128 -9.93 -18.36 -1.29
N LEU A 129 -9.17 -19.44 -1.14
CA LEU A 129 -7.74 -19.45 -1.34
C LEU A 129 -7.39 -19.84 -2.78
N ASP A 130 -6.34 -19.22 -3.29
CA ASP A 130 -5.58 -19.68 -4.46
C ASP A 130 -4.12 -19.25 -4.28
N PHE A 131 -3.24 -19.63 -5.19
CA PHE A 131 -1.83 -19.29 -5.11
C PHE A 131 -1.60 -17.78 -4.93
N THR A 132 -0.64 -17.46 -4.09
CA THR A 132 -0.08 -16.11 -4.02
C THR A 132 0.50 -15.71 -5.37
N VAL A 133 0.33 -14.46 -5.76
CA VAL A 133 0.79 -13.95 -7.06
C VAL A 133 2.28 -14.27 -7.28
N GLY A 134 2.56 -15.01 -8.34
CA GLY A 134 3.91 -15.46 -8.71
C GLY A 134 4.25 -16.86 -8.24
N ASP A 135 3.46 -17.45 -7.35
CA ASP A 135 3.69 -18.81 -6.84
C ASP A 135 2.89 -19.87 -7.62
N ASP A 136 1.99 -19.46 -8.49
CA ASP A 136 1.22 -20.34 -9.40
C ASP A 136 2.10 -21.22 -10.30
N ARG A 137 3.35 -20.83 -10.51
CA ARG A 137 4.35 -21.53 -11.33
C ARG A 137 5.27 -22.43 -10.51
N ILE A 138 5.17 -22.36 -9.17
CA ILE A 138 5.98 -23.18 -8.27
C ILE A 138 5.27 -24.52 -8.05
N THR A 139 6.01 -25.61 -8.17
CA THR A 139 5.54 -26.94 -7.79
C THR A 139 6.38 -27.43 -6.63
N PRO A 140 5.92 -27.25 -5.38
CA PRO A 140 6.66 -27.69 -4.20
C PRO A 140 6.90 -29.22 -4.24
N LYS A 141 8.08 -29.65 -3.79
CA LYS A 141 8.45 -31.07 -3.68
C LYS A 141 8.46 -31.55 -2.23
N THR A 142 8.61 -30.65 -1.30
CA THR A 142 8.64 -30.92 0.15
C THR A 142 7.63 -30.03 0.88
N LEU A 143 7.32 -30.37 2.13
CA LEU A 143 6.46 -29.54 2.99
C LEU A 143 7.08 -28.17 3.23
N GLU A 144 8.39 -28.11 3.38
CA GLU A 144 9.14 -26.88 3.62
C GLU A 144 9.05 -25.95 2.42
N GLU A 145 9.17 -26.46 1.19
CA GLU A 145 8.95 -25.70 -0.04
C GLU A 145 7.48 -25.24 -0.17
N ALA A 146 6.55 -26.03 0.35
CA ALA A 146 5.12 -25.74 0.28
C ALA A 146 4.66 -24.70 1.31
N ILE A 147 5.49 -24.29 2.28
CA ILE A 147 5.17 -23.18 3.20
C ILE A 147 4.89 -21.92 2.37
N GLY A 148 5.73 -21.62 1.41
CA GLY A 148 5.67 -20.43 0.59
C GLY A 148 7.05 -19.93 0.19
N ARG A 149 7.11 -18.69 -0.29
CA ARG A 149 8.35 -18.08 -0.76
C ARG A 149 9.15 -17.51 0.41
N PRO A 150 10.39 -17.98 0.67
CA PRO A 150 11.26 -17.36 1.65
C PRO A 150 11.60 -15.94 1.21
N LEU A 151 11.49 -14.99 2.12
CA LEU A 151 11.76 -13.58 1.88
C LEU A 151 13.17 -13.23 2.38
N PRO A 152 14.07 -12.77 1.50
CA PRO A 152 15.34 -12.19 1.95
C PRO A 152 15.05 -10.88 2.73
N THR A 153 15.99 -10.42 3.54
CA THR A 153 15.85 -9.20 4.36
C THR A 153 15.38 -8.00 3.54
N GLU A 154 15.89 -7.81 2.33
CA GLU A 154 15.48 -6.74 1.42
C GLU A 154 14.02 -6.89 0.98
N GLY A 155 13.57 -8.12 0.73
CA GLY A 155 12.17 -8.42 0.40
C GLY A 155 11.24 -8.07 1.56
N VAL A 156 11.60 -8.48 2.78
CA VAL A 156 10.85 -8.13 4.00
C VAL A 156 10.80 -6.60 4.16
N THR A 157 11.95 -5.92 4.07
CA THR A 157 12.04 -4.45 4.17
C THR A 157 11.15 -3.76 3.13
N THR A 158 11.11 -4.27 1.91
CA THR A 158 10.25 -3.73 0.84
C THR A 158 8.76 -3.89 1.16
N CYS A 159 8.35 -5.06 1.66
CA CYS A 159 6.95 -5.30 2.05
C CYS A 159 6.52 -4.32 3.15
N PHE A 160 7.29 -4.27 4.22
CA PHE A 160 6.97 -3.43 5.39
C PHE A 160 7.07 -1.94 5.08
N GLY A 161 8.01 -1.51 4.21
CA GLY A 161 8.16 -0.12 3.82
C GLY A 161 6.95 0.48 3.07
N CYS A 162 6.10 -0.37 2.48
CA CYS A 162 4.89 0.06 1.78
C CYS A 162 3.59 -0.26 2.55
N HIS A 163 3.63 -1.27 3.42
CA HIS A 163 2.43 -1.80 4.07
C HIS A 163 2.32 -1.43 5.55
N ALA A 164 3.37 -0.85 6.14
CA ALA A 164 3.38 -0.48 7.56
C ALA A 164 4.10 0.86 7.79
N THR A 165 3.69 1.57 8.82
CA THR A 165 4.29 2.84 9.23
C THR A 165 5.38 2.60 10.25
N ASN A 166 6.46 3.39 10.22
CA ASN A 166 7.61 3.32 11.14
C ASN A 166 8.33 1.97 11.17
N ALA A 167 8.06 1.11 10.18
CA ALA A 167 8.68 -0.20 10.08
C ALA A 167 10.09 -0.17 9.49
N VAL A 168 10.38 0.82 8.63
CA VAL A 168 11.66 0.93 7.94
C VAL A 168 12.21 2.34 8.12
N VAL A 169 13.36 2.44 8.78
CA VAL A 169 14.09 3.69 9.00
C VAL A 169 15.50 3.52 8.46
N ASN A 170 15.95 4.43 7.60
CA ASN A 170 17.27 4.37 6.97
C ASN A 170 17.58 3.00 6.35
N HIS A 171 16.63 2.44 5.60
CA HIS A 171 16.69 1.10 4.96
C HIS A 171 16.84 -0.07 5.95
N THR A 172 16.65 0.15 7.23
CA THR A 172 16.71 -0.88 8.28
C THR A 172 15.32 -1.17 8.81
N LEU A 173 15.01 -2.46 8.99
CA LEU A 173 13.73 -2.92 9.52
C LEU A 173 13.68 -2.80 11.04
N HIS A 174 12.63 -2.15 11.55
CA HIS A 174 12.37 -1.90 12.98
C HIS A 174 11.00 -2.44 13.38
N LEU A 175 10.90 -3.75 13.59
CA LEU A 175 9.62 -4.40 13.94
C LEU A 175 9.02 -3.93 15.28
N LYS A 176 9.85 -3.40 16.21
CA LYS A 176 9.38 -2.94 17.53
C LYS A 176 8.64 -1.59 17.47
N SER A 177 8.93 -0.76 16.47
CA SER A 177 8.29 0.55 16.26
C SER A 177 7.22 0.54 15.18
N LEU A 178 6.98 -0.61 14.58
CA LEU A 178 6.01 -0.83 13.53
C LEU A 178 4.59 -0.49 13.97
N SER A 179 3.91 0.33 13.20
CA SER A 179 2.46 0.47 13.21
C SER A 179 1.89 -0.23 11.96
N PRO A 180 1.03 -1.26 12.12
CA PRO A 180 0.43 -1.93 10.98
C PRO A 180 -0.40 -0.99 10.12
N GLY A 181 -0.32 -1.15 8.79
CA GLY A 181 -0.99 -0.28 7.83
C GLY A 181 -0.27 1.05 7.58
N VAL A 182 -0.77 1.78 6.61
CA VAL A 182 -0.31 3.13 6.29
C VAL A 182 -1.09 4.10 7.16
N THR A 183 -0.44 4.69 8.17
CA THR A 183 -1.03 5.66 9.09
C THR A 183 -0.64 7.10 8.72
N CYS A 184 -1.04 8.08 9.55
CA CYS A 184 -0.84 9.50 9.28
C CYS A 184 0.62 9.85 8.96
N GLU A 185 1.55 9.40 9.82
CA GLU A 185 2.98 9.73 9.73
C GLU A 185 3.67 9.14 8.49
N HIS A 186 3.09 8.12 7.88
CA HIS A 186 3.66 7.55 6.65
C HIS A 186 3.61 8.54 5.47
N CYS A 187 2.60 9.39 5.46
CA CYS A 187 2.41 10.43 4.43
C CYS A 187 2.76 11.83 4.95
N HIS A 188 2.49 12.11 6.22
CA HIS A 188 2.73 13.41 6.86
C HIS A 188 4.02 13.34 7.70
N VAL A 189 5.15 13.28 7.00
CA VAL A 189 6.48 13.28 7.65
C VAL A 189 6.64 14.55 8.47
N GLY A 190 7.09 14.42 9.73
CA GLY A 190 7.18 15.54 10.67
C GLY A 190 5.86 15.92 11.36
N ALA A 191 4.82 15.08 11.24
CA ALA A 191 3.54 15.30 11.92
C ALA A 191 3.68 15.31 13.45
N GLY A 192 4.69 14.59 13.99
CA GLY A 192 5.04 14.64 15.41
C GLY A 192 5.45 16.03 15.85
N ASP A 193 6.44 16.60 15.20
CA ASP A 193 6.94 17.95 15.50
C ASP A 193 5.85 19.00 15.33
N HIS A 194 4.96 18.82 14.35
CA HIS A 194 3.78 19.68 14.17
C HIS A 194 2.84 19.60 15.39
N SER A 195 2.53 18.38 15.84
CA SER A 195 1.64 18.19 16.99
C SER A 195 2.22 18.82 18.25
N ASP A 196 3.51 18.63 18.50
CA ASP A 196 4.19 19.21 19.67
C ASP A 196 4.22 20.74 19.61
N ALA A 197 4.43 21.32 18.42
CA ALA A 197 4.39 22.76 18.20
C ALA A 197 2.98 23.34 18.45
N GLU A 198 1.94 22.71 17.91
CA GLU A 198 0.55 23.13 18.14
C GLU A 198 0.16 23.05 19.62
N MET A 199 0.59 22.02 20.33
CA MET A 199 0.38 21.90 21.78
C MET A 199 1.10 22.99 22.57
N ALA A 200 2.22 23.50 22.04
CA ALA A 200 2.96 24.64 22.59
C ALA A 200 2.40 26.02 22.13
N GLY A 201 1.38 26.06 21.28
CA GLY A 201 0.78 27.26 20.71
C GLY A 201 1.51 27.85 19.51
N ASP A 202 2.39 27.06 18.86
CA ASP A 202 3.11 27.46 17.64
C ASP A 202 2.49 26.78 16.40
N SER A 203 1.62 27.50 15.71
CA SER A 203 0.95 27.03 14.46
C SER A 203 1.78 27.29 13.20
N SER A 204 3.05 27.62 13.31
CA SER A 204 3.93 27.87 12.15
C SER A 204 4.55 26.59 11.59
N ASN A 205 4.67 25.54 12.40
CA ASN A 205 5.27 24.26 12.03
C ASN A 205 4.24 23.35 11.33
N LEU A 206 4.11 23.48 10.01
CA LEU A 206 3.19 22.69 9.20
C LEU A 206 3.93 21.58 8.43
N PRO A 207 3.43 20.35 8.43
CA PRO A 207 3.97 19.32 7.56
C PRO A 207 3.74 19.67 6.07
N PRO A 208 4.51 19.09 5.15
CA PRO A 208 4.36 19.34 3.72
C PRO A 208 2.93 19.08 3.24
N LEU A 209 2.37 20.03 2.50
CA LEU A 209 1.01 19.94 1.94
C LEU A 209 1.07 19.37 0.53
N LEU A 210 0.62 18.14 0.33
CA LEU A 210 0.61 17.48 -0.98
C LEU A 210 -0.13 18.28 -2.06
N GLN A 211 -1.18 18.98 -1.69
CA GLN A 211 -1.95 19.83 -2.61
C GLN A 211 -1.17 21.02 -3.22
N LYS A 212 0.02 21.34 -2.68
CA LYS A 212 0.93 22.36 -3.23
C LYS A 212 1.95 21.80 -4.19
N LEU A 213 2.02 20.47 -4.31
CA LEU A 213 2.96 19.80 -5.19
C LEU A 213 2.44 19.75 -6.64
N SER A 214 3.35 19.64 -7.59
CA SER A 214 3.03 19.35 -8.98
C SER A 214 2.41 17.95 -9.14
N SER A 215 1.74 17.67 -10.25
CA SER A 215 1.22 16.33 -10.55
C SER A 215 2.32 15.28 -10.60
N GLU A 216 3.50 15.65 -11.10
CA GLU A 216 4.66 14.77 -11.14
C GLU A 216 5.17 14.45 -9.73
N ASP A 217 5.31 15.46 -8.86
CA ASP A 217 5.75 15.26 -7.47
C ASP A 217 4.75 14.41 -6.68
N ILE A 218 3.43 14.64 -6.86
CA ILE A 218 2.39 13.81 -6.27
C ILE A 218 2.48 12.36 -6.78
N SER A 219 2.69 12.16 -8.09
CA SER A 219 2.86 10.84 -8.68
C SER A 219 4.10 10.14 -8.15
N ASN A 220 5.20 10.86 -7.97
CA ASN A 220 6.43 10.31 -7.39
C ASN A 220 6.25 9.99 -5.91
N PHE A 221 5.56 10.84 -5.16
CA PHE A 221 5.24 10.60 -3.75
C PHE A 221 4.40 9.32 -3.59
N CYS A 222 3.27 9.20 -4.26
CA CYS A 222 2.44 8.00 -4.23
C CYS A 222 3.18 6.78 -4.81
N GLY A 223 4.02 7.02 -5.80
CA GLY A 223 4.80 6.03 -6.53
C GLY A 223 5.85 5.31 -5.68
N GLN A 224 6.22 5.83 -4.52
CA GLN A 224 7.13 5.14 -3.60
C GLN A 224 6.58 3.75 -3.23
N CYS A 225 5.26 3.63 -3.06
CA CYS A 225 4.56 2.36 -2.84
C CYS A 225 3.88 1.86 -4.11
N HIS A 226 3.25 2.73 -4.91
CA HIS A 226 2.50 2.39 -6.11
C HIS A 226 3.33 2.36 -7.40
N ARG A 227 4.64 2.42 -7.30
CA ARG A 227 5.67 2.36 -8.35
C ARG A 227 5.67 3.59 -9.26
N THR A 228 6.77 4.33 -9.20
CA THR A 228 7.01 5.50 -10.06
C THR A 228 7.23 5.09 -11.51
N TRP A 229 7.04 6.04 -12.42
CA TRP A 229 7.35 5.85 -13.84
C TRP A 229 8.82 5.45 -14.04
N GLU A 230 9.73 6.15 -13.37
CA GLU A 230 11.17 5.90 -13.46
C GLU A 230 11.54 4.49 -12.99
N LEU A 231 10.98 4.03 -11.86
CA LEU A 231 11.25 2.70 -11.33
C LEU A 231 10.82 1.61 -12.31
N VAL A 232 9.61 1.71 -12.88
CA VAL A 232 9.08 0.71 -13.82
C VAL A 232 9.91 0.65 -15.09
N VAL A 233 10.29 1.83 -15.63
CA VAL A 233 11.11 1.91 -16.85
C VAL A 233 12.53 1.39 -16.61
N ARG A 234 13.17 1.77 -15.51
CA ARG A 234 14.51 1.31 -15.14
C ARG A 234 14.57 -0.19 -14.88
N ALA A 235 13.55 -0.72 -14.20
CA ALA A 235 13.44 -2.16 -13.96
C ALA A 235 13.08 -2.98 -15.23
N GLY A 236 12.73 -2.31 -16.32
CA GLY A 236 12.35 -2.96 -17.58
C GLY A 236 11.06 -3.78 -17.47
N TRP A 237 10.21 -3.49 -16.49
CA TRP A 237 8.95 -4.23 -16.31
C TRP A 237 7.99 -3.95 -17.46
N ARG A 238 7.50 -5.01 -18.06
CA ARG A 238 6.62 -4.99 -19.24
C ARG A 238 5.39 -5.86 -19.01
N GLY A 239 4.32 -5.57 -19.76
CA GLY A 239 3.17 -6.46 -19.82
C GLY A 239 1.98 -6.04 -18.96
N PRO A 240 0.91 -6.86 -19.01
CA PRO A 240 -0.37 -6.53 -18.36
C PRO A 240 -0.29 -6.36 -16.85
N ALA A 241 0.72 -6.97 -16.20
CA ALA A 241 0.94 -6.81 -14.77
C ALA A 241 1.22 -5.36 -14.33
N ASN A 242 1.63 -4.49 -15.26
CA ASN A 242 1.88 -3.07 -14.99
C ASN A 242 0.59 -2.27 -14.75
N VAL A 243 -0.59 -2.83 -15.01
CA VAL A 243 -1.88 -2.17 -14.73
C VAL A 243 -2.01 -1.77 -13.24
N ARG A 244 -1.36 -2.47 -12.35
CA ARG A 244 -1.33 -2.20 -10.89
C ARG A 244 -0.42 -1.05 -10.47
N PHE A 245 0.35 -0.47 -11.40
CA PHE A 245 1.29 0.63 -11.15
C PHE A 245 0.67 1.95 -11.58
N GLN A 246 -0.30 2.45 -10.82
CA GLN A 246 -1.14 3.59 -11.20
C GLN A 246 -0.35 4.86 -11.54
N PRO A 247 0.69 5.29 -10.80
CA PRO A 247 1.49 6.46 -11.18
C PRO A 247 2.19 6.28 -12.53
N TYR A 248 2.78 5.10 -12.78
CA TYR A 248 3.36 4.76 -14.08
C TYR A 248 2.33 4.82 -15.21
N ARG A 249 1.14 4.25 -14.99
CA ARG A 249 0.06 4.24 -15.99
C ARG A 249 -0.48 5.63 -16.24
N LEU A 250 -0.70 6.43 -15.20
CA LEU A 250 -1.18 7.80 -15.33
C LEU A 250 -0.21 8.68 -16.12
N ALA A 251 1.09 8.55 -15.89
CA ALA A 251 2.11 9.31 -16.61
C ALA A 251 2.13 9.04 -18.14
N ASN A 252 1.59 7.90 -18.58
CA ASN A 252 1.43 7.59 -20.01
C ASN A 252 0.12 8.15 -20.61
N SER A 253 -0.76 8.73 -19.79
CA SER A 253 -2.03 9.29 -20.24
C SER A 253 -1.84 10.54 -21.09
N ARG A 254 -2.64 10.68 -22.16
CA ARG A 254 -2.57 11.84 -23.06
C ARG A 254 -2.91 13.17 -22.40
N CYS A 255 -3.72 13.14 -21.33
CA CYS A 255 -4.10 14.33 -20.59
C CYS A 255 -3.16 14.63 -19.42
N PHE A 256 -2.18 13.78 -19.13
CA PHE A 256 -1.24 14.00 -18.06
C PHE A 256 -0.24 15.11 -18.42
N ASP A 257 -0.17 16.11 -17.56
CA ASP A 257 0.86 17.13 -17.55
C ASP A 257 1.45 17.17 -16.15
N GLY A 258 2.73 16.88 -16.03
CA GLY A 258 3.41 16.82 -14.73
C GLY A 258 3.33 18.11 -13.92
N LYS A 259 3.01 19.24 -14.56
CA LYS A 259 2.89 20.56 -13.91
C LYS A 259 1.44 20.93 -13.58
N ASP A 260 0.44 20.30 -14.22
CA ASP A 260 -0.97 20.63 -14.01
C ASP A 260 -1.58 19.78 -12.89
N PRO A 261 -1.86 20.35 -11.69
CA PRO A 261 -2.35 19.59 -10.53
C PRO A 261 -3.77 19.03 -10.72
N ARG A 262 -4.48 19.42 -11.77
CA ARG A 262 -5.86 18.96 -12.05
C ARG A 262 -5.90 17.50 -12.51
N ILE A 263 -4.77 16.94 -12.96
CA ILE A 263 -4.61 15.53 -13.31
C ILE A 263 -3.57 14.92 -12.38
N SER A 264 -3.97 14.63 -11.16
CA SER A 264 -3.10 14.03 -10.14
C SER A 264 -3.87 12.97 -9.35
N CYS A 265 -3.16 12.17 -8.57
CA CYS A 265 -3.77 11.15 -7.72
C CYS A 265 -4.83 11.76 -6.79
N ILE A 266 -4.51 12.86 -6.12
CA ILE A 266 -5.40 13.52 -5.15
C ILE A 266 -6.49 14.37 -5.81
N ALA A 267 -6.39 14.67 -7.10
CA ALA A 267 -7.50 15.31 -7.82
C ALA A 267 -8.70 14.37 -8.00
N CYS A 268 -8.45 13.06 -8.05
CA CYS A 268 -9.45 12.02 -8.24
C CYS A 268 -9.73 11.19 -6.99
N HIS A 269 -8.74 11.04 -6.09
CA HIS A 269 -8.82 10.24 -4.87
C HIS A 269 -8.55 11.08 -3.63
N ASP A 270 -9.36 10.89 -2.58
CA ASP A 270 -9.04 11.39 -1.24
C ASP A 270 -8.31 10.26 -0.48
N PRO A 271 -7.02 10.42 -0.12
CA PRO A 271 -6.27 9.37 0.57
C PRO A 271 -6.77 9.07 1.98
N HIS A 272 -7.60 9.95 2.55
CA HIS A 272 -8.21 9.75 3.86
C HIS A 272 -9.55 9.02 3.82
N GLN A 273 -10.02 8.62 2.62
CA GLN A 273 -11.30 7.95 2.45
C GLN A 273 -11.18 6.67 1.63
N LYS A 274 -12.11 5.75 1.82
CA LYS A 274 -12.24 4.57 0.95
C LYS A 274 -12.41 5.01 -0.51
N VAL A 275 -11.81 4.25 -1.42
CA VAL A 275 -11.94 4.53 -2.85
C VAL A 275 -13.41 4.58 -3.24
N VAL A 276 -13.82 5.71 -3.80
CA VAL A 276 -15.18 5.91 -4.31
C VAL A 276 -15.41 4.96 -5.48
N ARG A 277 -16.55 4.27 -5.49
CA ARG A 277 -16.93 3.36 -6.59
C ARG A 277 -18.07 3.93 -7.45
N ASP A 278 -18.51 5.16 -7.16
CA ASP A 278 -19.54 5.87 -7.91
C ASP A 278 -18.99 6.40 -9.25
N VAL A 279 -19.55 5.92 -10.34
CA VAL A 279 -19.17 6.33 -11.69
C VAL A 279 -19.39 7.82 -11.93
N ALA A 280 -20.50 8.37 -11.41
CA ALA A 280 -20.83 9.78 -11.58
C ALA A 280 -19.85 10.71 -10.85
N TRP A 281 -19.22 10.23 -9.77
CA TRP A 281 -18.13 10.94 -9.10
C TRP A 281 -16.95 11.15 -10.06
N TYR A 282 -16.51 10.12 -10.74
CA TYR A 282 -15.38 10.21 -11.68
C TYR A 282 -15.74 10.95 -12.95
N ASP A 283 -16.98 10.79 -13.46
CA ASP A 283 -17.45 11.56 -14.61
C ASP A 283 -17.34 13.06 -14.37
N ARG A 284 -17.70 13.55 -13.17
CA ARG A 284 -17.54 14.96 -12.83
C ARG A 284 -16.09 15.44 -12.94
N LYS A 285 -15.11 14.60 -12.61
CA LYS A 285 -13.69 14.93 -12.75
C LYS A 285 -13.29 15.08 -14.22
N CYS A 286 -13.75 14.16 -15.08
CA CYS A 286 -13.52 14.24 -16.52
C CYS A 286 -14.22 15.45 -17.16
N LEU A 287 -15.48 15.66 -16.82
CA LEU A 287 -16.29 16.73 -17.39
C LEU A 287 -15.88 18.14 -16.96
N ALA A 288 -15.09 18.28 -15.90
CA ALA A 288 -14.48 19.56 -15.53
C ALA A 288 -13.59 20.14 -16.66
N CYS A 289 -13.05 19.29 -17.54
CA CYS A 289 -12.28 19.69 -18.73
C CYS A 289 -12.98 19.33 -20.05
N HIS A 290 -13.73 18.23 -20.08
CA HIS A 290 -14.30 17.66 -21.31
C HIS A 290 -15.79 18.02 -21.54
N SER A 291 -16.28 19.12 -20.96
CA SER A 291 -17.63 19.63 -21.22
C SER A 291 -17.60 20.99 -21.94
N ARG A 292 -18.72 21.37 -22.61
CA ARG A 292 -18.87 22.69 -23.23
C ARG A 292 -18.88 23.84 -22.22
N ALA A 293 -19.25 23.56 -20.99
CA ALA A 293 -19.30 24.55 -19.91
C ALA A 293 -17.96 24.68 -19.15
N ALA A 294 -16.94 23.93 -19.53
CA ALA A 294 -15.65 23.94 -18.84
C ALA A 294 -14.89 25.24 -19.14
N SER A 295 -14.91 26.16 -18.20
CA SER A 295 -14.18 27.46 -18.29
C SER A 295 -12.66 27.31 -18.20
N ALA A 296 -12.18 26.17 -17.71
CA ALA A 296 -10.75 25.87 -17.49
C ALA A 296 -10.22 24.73 -18.35
N ALA A 297 -10.91 24.38 -19.43
CA ALA A 297 -10.45 23.32 -20.33
C ALA A 297 -9.15 23.75 -21.04
N PRO A 298 -8.11 22.89 -21.08
CA PRO A 298 -6.94 23.17 -21.89
C PRO A 298 -7.34 23.23 -23.39
N PRO A 299 -6.59 23.96 -24.23
CA PRO A 299 -6.95 24.19 -25.64
C PRO A 299 -7.14 22.92 -26.47
N HIS A 300 -6.54 21.82 -26.03
CA HIS A 300 -6.61 20.50 -26.70
C HIS A 300 -7.68 19.56 -26.10
N ALA A 301 -8.38 19.97 -25.06
CA ALA A 301 -9.45 19.15 -24.48
C ALA A 301 -10.63 19.07 -25.47
N LYS A 302 -10.86 17.86 -26.00
CA LYS A 302 -11.94 17.60 -26.93
C LYS A 302 -13.17 17.07 -26.19
N ILE A 303 -14.33 17.56 -26.57
CA ILE A 303 -15.60 17.02 -26.09
C ILE A 303 -15.78 15.63 -26.70
N CYS A 304 -16.14 14.65 -25.87
CA CYS A 304 -16.43 13.31 -26.35
C CYS A 304 -17.68 13.33 -27.24
N PRO A 305 -17.59 12.88 -28.53
CA PRO A 305 -18.73 12.85 -29.43
C PRO A 305 -19.69 11.68 -29.16
N VAL A 306 -19.26 10.70 -28.35
CA VAL A 306 -19.99 9.42 -28.19
C VAL A 306 -20.85 9.43 -26.92
N ALA A 307 -20.30 9.89 -25.79
CA ALA A 307 -20.98 9.80 -24.50
C ALA A 307 -20.72 11.02 -23.62
N LYS A 308 -21.62 11.25 -22.66
CA LYS A 308 -21.53 12.33 -21.65
C LYS A 308 -21.42 11.78 -20.22
N ALA A 309 -21.37 10.47 -20.08
CA ALA A 309 -21.29 9.76 -18.80
C ALA A 309 -20.57 8.44 -18.97
N ASN A 310 -20.20 7.81 -17.85
CA ASN A 310 -19.48 6.54 -17.80
C ASN A 310 -18.13 6.57 -18.53
N CYS A 311 -17.41 7.69 -18.39
CA CYS A 311 -16.18 7.99 -19.14
C CYS A 311 -15.11 6.92 -18.91
N ALA A 312 -14.95 6.49 -17.67
CA ALA A 312 -13.93 5.50 -17.29
C ALA A 312 -14.11 4.15 -17.97
N SER A 313 -15.33 3.73 -18.29
CA SER A 313 -15.58 2.43 -18.94
C SER A 313 -14.93 2.31 -20.33
N CYS A 314 -14.76 3.43 -21.03
CA CYS A 314 -14.12 3.48 -22.35
C CYS A 314 -12.67 3.97 -22.30
N HIS A 315 -12.32 4.83 -21.35
CA HIS A 315 -11.03 5.50 -21.31
C HIS A 315 -10.06 4.92 -20.28
N MET A 316 -10.58 4.18 -19.29
CA MET A 316 -9.82 3.52 -18.21
C MET A 316 -10.30 2.06 -18.07
N PRO A 317 -10.00 1.19 -19.04
CA PRO A 317 -10.57 -0.16 -19.08
C PRO A 317 -10.17 -0.97 -17.84
N ARG A 318 -11.07 -1.89 -17.48
CA ARG A 318 -10.78 -2.86 -16.43
C ARG A 318 -9.98 -4.01 -17.01
N VAL A 319 -8.81 -4.27 -16.45
CA VAL A 319 -7.84 -5.27 -16.94
C VAL A 319 -7.66 -6.35 -15.87
N PRO A 320 -7.90 -7.62 -16.20
CA PRO A 320 -7.56 -8.74 -15.32
C PRO A 320 -6.04 -8.78 -15.06
N PHE A 321 -5.68 -9.00 -13.80
CA PHE A 321 -4.28 -9.14 -13.43
C PHE A 321 -3.82 -10.59 -13.64
N PRO A 322 -2.70 -10.82 -14.35
CA PRO A 322 -2.19 -12.17 -14.60
C PRO A 322 -1.73 -12.84 -13.30
N GLY A 323 -2.11 -14.09 -13.10
CA GLY A 323 -1.69 -14.89 -11.94
C GLY A 323 -2.34 -14.51 -10.61
N GLY A 324 -3.48 -13.79 -10.67
CA GLY A 324 -4.26 -13.46 -9.48
C GLY A 324 -5.70 -13.13 -9.82
N HIS A 325 -6.59 -13.15 -8.83
CA HIS A 325 -8.03 -12.88 -9.00
C HIS A 325 -8.35 -11.39 -8.82
N PHE A 326 -7.54 -10.52 -9.44
CA PHE A 326 -7.72 -9.07 -9.40
C PHE A 326 -8.15 -8.52 -10.75
N ILE A 327 -8.93 -7.44 -10.70
CA ILE A 327 -9.24 -6.63 -11.87
C ILE A 327 -8.91 -5.18 -11.53
N PHE A 328 -7.93 -4.62 -12.20
CA PHE A 328 -7.52 -3.24 -12.01
C PHE A 328 -8.15 -2.32 -13.07
N THR A 329 -8.49 -1.11 -12.65
CA THR A 329 -8.78 -0.02 -13.60
C THR A 329 -7.46 0.52 -14.13
N ASP A 330 -7.30 0.55 -15.43
CA ASP A 330 -6.10 1.07 -16.07
C ASP A 330 -6.06 2.62 -15.99
N HIS A 331 -5.01 3.16 -15.40
CA HIS A 331 -4.82 4.60 -15.24
C HIS A 331 -4.13 5.27 -16.44
N ASP A 332 -3.80 4.53 -17.50
CA ASP A 332 -3.46 5.11 -18.79
C ASP A 332 -4.74 5.56 -19.51
N ILE A 333 -5.10 6.82 -19.28
CA ILE A 333 -6.33 7.42 -19.81
C ILE A 333 -6.18 7.67 -21.32
N ARG A 334 -6.88 6.88 -22.12
CA ARG A 334 -6.78 6.89 -23.58
C ARG A 334 -8.09 6.50 -24.26
N VAL A 335 -8.18 6.67 -25.54
CA VAL A 335 -9.27 6.07 -26.32
C VAL A 335 -8.94 4.60 -26.56
N VAL A 336 -9.67 3.71 -25.91
CA VAL A 336 -9.52 2.26 -26.09
C VAL A 336 -10.45 1.80 -27.21
N ARG A 337 -9.90 1.01 -28.14
CA ARG A 337 -10.67 0.42 -29.25
C ARG A 337 -10.77 -1.09 -29.05
N PRO A 338 -11.87 -1.72 -29.48
CA PRO A 338 -11.99 -3.19 -29.48
C PRO A 338 -10.77 -3.83 -30.18
N ASN A 339 -10.28 -4.92 -29.61
CA ASN A 339 -9.12 -5.69 -30.12
C ASN A 339 -7.79 -4.91 -30.17
N GLN A 340 -7.70 -3.75 -29.53
CA GLN A 340 -6.43 -3.06 -29.40
C GLN A 340 -5.56 -3.79 -28.36
N PRO A 341 -4.30 -4.12 -28.68
CA PRO A 341 -3.36 -4.68 -27.72
C PRO A 341 -3.20 -3.78 -26.49
N TYR A 342 -2.97 -4.40 -25.34
CA TYR A 342 -2.63 -3.65 -24.12
C TYR A 342 -1.31 -2.90 -24.36
N PRO A 343 -1.25 -1.58 -24.13
CA PRO A 343 -0.01 -0.82 -24.33
C PRO A 343 0.96 -1.12 -23.18
N PHE A 344 2.17 -1.47 -23.55
CA PHE A 344 3.25 -1.79 -22.62
C PHE A 344 4.21 -0.62 -22.46
#